data_6a01963af9abd6072504896edf802ab2
#
_entry.id   6a01963af9abd6072504896edf802ab2
#
_cell.length_a   1.000
_cell.length_b   1.000
_cell.length_c   1.000
_cell.angle_alpha   90.00
_cell.angle_beta   90.00
_cell.angle_gamma   90.00
#
_symmetry.space_group_name_H-M   'P 1'
#
loop_
_entity.id
_entity.type
_entity.pdbx_description
1 polymer ?
#
loop_
_entity_poly.entity_id
_entity_poly.type
_entity_poly.pdbx_seq_one_letter_code
_entity_poly.pdbx_strand_id
1 'polypeptide(L)'
;MVRQVPLLALALASLCNALPAADLPLSEAVEAERLSISPRQSNYWKPPMKSSIQFILTGIPDVDDGFIKPNTGIYELDMFWTPKETIQKLKELGQRSVCYFSAATAENWRDDYKQFQRQDLGKELPDWPGERYLDIRRDNVLKVIKKRIDLAAEKGCDSIEPDNVDVYSNDNGFTPEIKPDDTVAYLHKLSAYARSKGMSVGIKNCIEILGPIFDDVDFAISEECVQYLNCTAYANFTTAPRPGTEGKPVFEVEYVNYTYTGKWSDDGVALDPSKFRTNNVNFPGLTNEKLRRKLCNLDEPGASLETPYLKINTIIKTLALDGFIMFCDGRVERSRTKDITPGRRDLTGLSGAVGPAFGRKPAREILRTKMPH
;
A
#
# COMPACT_ATOMS: atom_id res chain seq x y z
N MET A 1 -70.11 -52.96 7.76
CA MET A 1 -69.02 -53.75 7.20
C MET A 1 -68.33 -52.91 6.16
N VAL A 2 -67.29 -52.28 6.49
CA VAL A 2 -66.48 -51.52 5.54
C VAL A 2 -64.99 -51.85 5.79
N ARG A 3 -64.37 -52.49 4.81
CA ARG A 3 -63.00 -52.96 4.86
C ARG A 3 -62.06 -51.77 4.72
N GLN A 4 -61.14 -51.63 5.63
CA GLN A 4 -59.99 -50.72 5.51
C GLN A 4 -58.95 -51.32 4.57
N VAL A 5 -58.45 -50.51 3.64
CA VAL A 5 -57.32 -50.80 2.80
C VAL A 5 -56.19 -49.92 3.29
N PRO A 6 -54.97 -50.42 3.58
CA PRO A 6 -53.84 -49.57 4.00
C PRO A 6 -53.18 -48.96 2.77
N LEU A 7 -53.02 -47.62 2.80
CA LEU A 7 -52.17 -46.89 1.87
C LEU A 7 -50.68 -47.10 2.21
N LEU A 8 -50.00 -47.78 1.30
CA LEU A 8 -48.55 -47.88 1.33
C LEU A 8 -47.95 -46.57 0.75
N ALA A 9 -47.38 -45.74 1.60
CA ALA A 9 -46.64 -44.58 1.15
C ALA A 9 -45.22 -45.01 0.70
N LEU A 10 -44.99 -45.01 -0.60
CA LEU A 10 -43.65 -45.11 -1.16
C LEU A 10 -42.91 -43.79 -0.95
N ALA A 11 -41.97 -43.77 -0.04
CA ALA A 11 -40.98 -42.70 0.07
C ALA A 11 -39.92 -42.92 -1.03
N LEU A 12 -39.98 -42.15 -2.09
CA LEU A 12 -38.88 -41.98 -3.06
C LEU A 12 -37.81 -41.12 -2.43
N ALA A 13 -36.83 -41.77 -1.81
CA ALA A 13 -35.58 -41.10 -1.44
C ALA A 13 -34.79 -40.83 -2.73
N SER A 14 -34.78 -39.55 -3.15
CA SER A 14 -33.92 -39.08 -4.21
C SER A 14 -32.50 -39.07 -3.71
N LEU A 15 -31.71 -40.09 -4.02
CA LEU A 15 -30.26 -40.13 -3.83
C LEU A 15 -29.65 -39.20 -4.86
N CYS A 16 -29.44 -37.93 -4.51
CA CYS A 16 -28.47 -37.10 -5.18
C CYS A 16 -27.07 -37.63 -4.84
N ASN A 17 -26.59 -38.57 -5.64
CA ASN A 17 -25.19 -38.88 -5.70
C ASN A 17 -24.49 -37.65 -6.30
N ALA A 18 -23.92 -36.79 -5.43
CA ALA A 18 -22.90 -35.85 -5.83
C ALA A 18 -21.72 -36.71 -6.31
N LEU A 19 -21.53 -36.79 -7.61
CA LEU A 19 -20.30 -37.27 -8.21
C LEU A 19 -19.16 -36.38 -7.67
N PRO A 20 -18.06 -36.95 -7.15
CA PRO A 20 -16.90 -36.18 -6.85
C PRO A 20 -16.48 -35.48 -8.13
N ALA A 21 -16.17 -34.17 -8.06
CA ALA A 21 -15.57 -33.44 -9.17
C ALA A 21 -14.36 -34.27 -9.63
N ALA A 22 -14.49 -34.85 -10.82
CA ALA A 22 -13.38 -35.55 -11.43
C ALA A 22 -12.27 -34.53 -11.59
N ASP A 23 -11.15 -34.74 -10.89
CA ASP A 23 -9.90 -34.07 -11.16
C ASP A 23 -9.56 -34.39 -12.62
N LEU A 24 -9.85 -33.46 -13.50
CA LEU A 24 -9.37 -33.50 -14.87
C LEU A 24 -7.84 -33.43 -14.77
N PRO A 25 -7.10 -34.40 -15.30
CA PRO A 25 -5.65 -34.33 -15.29
C PRO A 25 -5.23 -33.07 -16.04
N LEU A 26 -4.57 -32.15 -15.31
CA LEU A 26 -3.90 -31.00 -15.93
C LEU A 26 -2.96 -31.55 -17.00
N SER A 27 -2.93 -30.93 -18.18
CA SER A 27 -1.99 -31.34 -19.22
C SER A 27 -0.55 -31.35 -18.65
N GLU A 28 0.26 -32.30 -19.05
CA GLU A 28 1.67 -32.40 -18.58
C GLU A 28 2.44 -31.08 -18.69
N ALA A 29 2.09 -30.24 -19.66
CA ALA A 29 2.65 -28.90 -19.83
C ALA A 29 2.26 -27.95 -18.66
N VAL A 30 1.01 -28.00 -18.20
CA VAL A 30 0.53 -27.17 -17.08
C VAL A 30 1.09 -27.68 -15.75
N GLU A 31 1.27 -29.00 -15.64
CA GLU A 31 1.88 -29.63 -14.46
C GLU A 31 3.39 -29.40 -14.43
N ALA A 32 4.07 -29.44 -15.56
CA ALA A 32 5.47 -29.06 -15.69
C ALA A 32 5.72 -27.57 -15.41
N GLU A 33 4.82 -26.68 -15.85
CA GLU A 33 4.88 -25.27 -15.55
C GLU A 33 4.61 -25.01 -14.05
N ARG A 34 3.66 -25.72 -13.45
CA ARG A 34 3.40 -25.68 -11.99
C ARG A 34 4.56 -26.23 -11.16
N LEU A 35 5.22 -27.29 -11.60
CA LEU A 35 6.40 -27.85 -10.94
C LEU A 35 7.67 -27.02 -11.17
N SER A 36 7.78 -26.30 -12.29
CA SER A 36 8.86 -25.34 -12.54
C SER A 36 8.70 -24.04 -11.73
N ILE A 37 7.49 -23.73 -11.29
CA ILE A 37 7.14 -22.63 -10.36
C ILE A 37 7.03 -23.17 -8.91
N SER A 38 7.66 -24.29 -8.59
CA SER A 38 7.91 -24.62 -7.19
C SER A 38 8.69 -23.44 -6.60
N PRO A 39 8.18 -22.73 -5.57
CA PRO A 39 8.88 -21.58 -5.06
C PRO A 39 10.20 -22.12 -4.50
N ARG A 40 11.32 -21.85 -5.17
CA ARG A 40 12.56 -21.71 -4.43
C ARG A 40 12.18 -20.77 -3.31
N GLN A 41 12.26 -21.25 -2.09
CA GLN A 41 12.12 -20.46 -0.89
C GLN A 41 13.20 -19.38 -0.98
N SER A 42 12.88 -18.33 -1.78
CA SER A 42 13.79 -17.20 -1.96
C SER A 42 13.80 -16.51 -0.61
N ASN A 43 14.93 -16.54 0.06
CA ASN A 43 15.19 -15.91 1.35
C ASN A 43 15.23 -14.39 1.15
N TYR A 44 14.11 -13.79 0.73
CA TYR A 44 13.97 -12.34 0.72
C TYR A 44 13.34 -11.87 2.04
N TRP A 45 13.74 -10.67 2.44
CA TRP A 45 13.24 -10.05 3.66
C TRP A 45 11.76 -9.68 3.51
N LYS A 46 11.00 -9.82 4.61
CA LYS A 46 9.60 -9.37 4.72
C LYS A 46 9.45 -8.51 5.96
N PRO A 47 8.65 -7.44 5.93
CA PRO A 47 8.36 -6.66 7.12
C PRO A 47 7.72 -7.51 8.21
N PRO A 48 8.25 -7.48 9.45
CA PRO A 48 7.58 -8.13 10.60
C PRO A 48 6.28 -7.42 10.99
N MET A 49 5.34 -8.15 11.58
CA MET A 49 4.01 -7.64 11.98
C MET A 49 4.03 -6.38 12.88
N LYS A 50 5.03 -6.23 13.72
CA LYS A 50 5.13 -5.12 14.67
C LYS A 50 6.19 -4.09 14.27
N SER A 51 6.49 -4.00 12.99
CA SER A 51 7.45 -3.02 12.47
C SER A 51 6.85 -1.63 12.46
N SER A 52 7.69 -0.63 12.67
CA SER A 52 7.38 0.76 12.35
C SER A 52 8.05 1.15 11.03
N ILE A 53 7.53 2.19 10.39
CA ILE A 53 8.01 2.66 9.09
C ILE A 53 8.11 4.18 9.10
N GLN A 54 9.07 4.72 8.36
CA GLN A 54 9.15 6.13 8.01
C GLN A 54 8.96 6.29 6.52
N PHE A 55 8.16 7.25 6.10
CA PHE A 55 7.92 7.60 4.71
C PHE A 55 8.63 8.90 4.34
N ILE A 56 9.50 8.85 3.33
CA ILE A 56 10.15 10.04 2.78
C ILE A 56 10.11 9.95 1.26
N LEU A 57 9.09 10.54 0.65
CA LEU A 57 8.96 10.58 -0.81
C LEU A 57 9.40 11.93 -1.38
N THR A 58 9.54 12.97 -0.53
CA THR A 58 10.10 14.27 -0.90
C THR A 58 11.36 14.55 -0.11
N GLY A 59 12.50 14.50 -0.76
CA GLY A 59 13.81 14.59 -0.13
C GLY A 59 14.54 13.25 -0.06
N ILE A 60 15.82 13.32 0.23
CA ILE A 60 16.71 12.16 0.35
C ILE A 60 17.17 12.08 1.80
N PRO A 61 16.99 10.96 2.51
CA PRO A 61 17.48 10.82 3.88
C PRO A 61 18.97 11.19 3.98
N ASP A 62 19.28 12.07 4.92
CA ASP A 62 20.68 12.43 5.21
C ASP A 62 21.25 11.43 6.22
N VAL A 63 22.10 10.58 5.74
CA VAL A 63 22.78 9.49 6.48
C VAL A 63 24.29 9.69 6.57
N ASP A 64 24.81 10.89 6.25
CA ASP A 64 26.24 11.12 6.16
C ASP A 64 26.94 11.08 7.51
N ASP A 65 26.27 11.47 8.58
CA ASP A 65 26.81 11.43 9.94
C ASP A 65 26.80 10.02 10.57
N GLY A 66 26.44 8.99 9.81
CA GLY A 66 26.44 7.60 10.28
C GLY A 66 25.31 7.27 11.24
N PHE A 67 24.25 8.05 11.28
CA PHE A 67 23.00 7.73 12.01
C PHE A 67 21.77 8.23 11.25
N ILE A 68 20.60 7.71 11.61
CA ILE A 68 19.31 8.19 11.11
C ILE A 68 18.26 8.14 12.21
N LYS A 69 17.36 9.12 12.22
CA LYS A 69 16.17 9.19 13.06
C LYS A 69 14.91 9.44 12.22
N PRO A 70 13.78 8.90 12.64
CA PRO A 70 13.60 7.90 13.71
C PRO A 70 14.22 6.55 13.35
N ASN A 71 14.63 5.76 14.34
CA ASN A 71 15.02 4.38 14.10
C ASN A 71 13.77 3.49 14.05
N THR A 72 13.11 3.48 12.89
CA THR A 72 11.88 2.72 12.66
C THR A 72 12.14 1.29 12.18
N GLY A 73 13.35 0.98 11.75
CA GLY A 73 13.69 -0.29 11.13
C GLY A 73 13.34 -0.36 9.66
N ILE A 74 12.41 0.46 9.16
CA ILE A 74 11.97 0.50 7.76
C ILE A 74 11.87 1.94 7.29
N TYR A 75 12.38 2.21 6.08
CA TYR A 75 12.25 3.48 5.39
C TYR A 75 11.63 3.26 4.01
N GLU A 76 10.52 3.92 3.75
CA GLU A 76 9.97 4.01 2.41
C GLU A 76 10.46 5.26 1.72
N LEU A 77 10.95 5.09 0.50
CA LEU A 77 11.74 6.08 -0.22
C LEU A 77 11.34 6.12 -1.69
N ASP A 78 11.30 7.32 -2.27
CA ASP A 78 11.20 7.43 -3.72
C ASP A 78 12.39 6.75 -4.40
N MET A 79 12.10 5.72 -5.18
CA MET A 79 13.10 4.89 -5.83
C MET A 79 13.97 5.68 -6.81
N PHE A 80 13.38 6.63 -7.54
CA PHE A 80 14.11 7.36 -8.57
C PHE A 80 15.08 8.38 -7.97
N TRP A 81 14.64 9.08 -6.93
CA TRP A 81 15.40 10.18 -6.34
C TRP A 81 16.43 9.71 -5.32
N THR A 82 16.16 8.63 -4.62
CA THR A 82 17.08 8.12 -3.61
C THR A 82 18.30 7.43 -4.27
N PRO A 83 19.53 7.90 -4.03
CA PRO A 83 20.75 7.26 -4.54
C PRO A 83 20.93 5.86 -3.96
N LYS A 84 21.59 4.99 -4.72
CA LYS A 84 21.98 3.64 -4.27
C LYS A 84 22.80 3.69 -2.99
N GLU A 85 23.71 4.62 -2.89
CA GLU A 85 24.59 4.81 -1.74
C GLU A 85 23.83 5.13 -0.46
N THR A 86 22.73 5.89 -0.56
CA THR A 86 21.85 6.18 0.59
C THR A 86 21.15 4.91 1.05
N ILE A 87 20.64 4.09 0.13
CA ILE A 87 20.00 2.80 0.46
C ILE A 87 20.99 1.86 1.13
N GLN A 88 22.23 1.80 0.65
CA GLN A 88 23.29 0.99 1.24
C GLN A 88 23.65 1.46 2.65
N LYS A 89 23.82 2.76 2.86
CA LYS A 89 24.09 3.33 4.19
C LYS A 89 22.93 3.08 5.18
N LEU A 90 21.68 3.20 4.74
CA LEU A 90 20.52 2.83 5.56
C LEU A 90 20.61 1.37 6.01
N LYS A 91 20.98 0.47 5.12
CA LYS A 91 21.16 -0.94 5.43
C LYS A 91 22.28 -1.18 6.43
N GLU A 92 23.41 -0.48 6.31
CA GLU A 92 24.53 -0.51 7.27
C GLU A 92 24.10 -0.01 8.65
N LEU A 93 23.15 0.94 8.71
CA LEU A 93 22.52 1.44 9.94
C LEU A 93 21.41 0.54 10.47
N GLY A 94 21.24 -0.68 9.91
CA GLY A 94 20.23 -1.64 10.34
C GLY A 94 18.81 -1.34 9.86
N GLN A 95 18.63 -0.37 8.94
CA GLN A 95 17.34 -0.05 8.36
C GLN A 95 17.08 -0.88 7.09
N ARG A 96 15.81 -1.15 6.81
CA ARG A 96 15.35 -1.76 5.57
C ARG A 96 14.70 -0.73 4.69
N SER A 97 14.80 -0.89 3.38
CA SER A 97 14.24 0.03 2.40
C SER A 97 13.05 -0.57 1.66
N VAL A 98 11.95 0.18 1.62
CA VAL A 98 10.83 -0.03 0.70
C VAL A 98 10.96 1.02 -0.39
N CYS A 99 11.09 0.61 -1.63
CA CYS A 99 11.26 1.51 -2.76
C CYS A 99 9.92 1.77 -3.44
N TYR A 100 9.42 2.99 -3.24
CA TYR A 100 8.22 3.52 -3.88
C TYR A 100 8.46 3.84 -5.35
N PHE A 101 7.52 3.48 -6.18
CA PHE A 101 7.36 4.00 -7.54
C PHE A 101 5.91 3.81 -8.01
N SER A 102 5.42 4.73 -8.85
CA SER A 102 4.12 4.52 -9.46
C SER A 102 4.17 3.36 -10.46
N ALA A 103 3.23 2.42 -10.36
CA ALA A 103 3.19 1.23 -11.22
C ALA A 103 2.02 1.24 -12.23
N ALA A 104 1.01 2.08 -12.00
CA ALA A 104 -0.10 2.23 -12.94
C ALA A 104 -0.31 3.68 -13.40
N THR A 105 0.70 4.53 -13.17
CA THR A 105 0.76 5.87 -13.78
C THR A 105 2.13 6.15 -14.37
N ALA A 106 2.15 7.08 -15.32
CA ALA A 106 3.35 7.60 -15.96
C ALA A 106 3.53 9.08 -15.57
N GLU A 107 4.65 9.36 -14.91
CA GLU A 107 5.04 10.68 -14.42
C GLU A 107 5.98 11.34 -15.45
N ASN A 108 5.59 12.47 -16.07
CA ASN A 108 6.34 13.09 -17.18
C ASN A 108 7.73 13.65 -16.78
N TRP A 109 8.02 13.67 -15.49
CA TRP A 109 9.32 14.08 -14.94
C TRP A 109 10.28 12.91 -14.70
N ARG A 110 9.85 11.66 -14.94
CA ARG A 110 10.72 10.48 -14.85
C ARG A 110 11.39 10.22 -16.20
N ASP A 111 12.65 9.82 -16.15
CA ASP A 111 13.47 9.59 -17.35
C ASP A 111 12.89 8.52 -18.28
N ASP A 112 12.13 7.58 -17.71
CA ASP A 112 11.52 6.48 -18.43
C ASP A 112 10.16 6.80 -19.05
N TYR A 113 9.60 8.00 -18.81
CA TYR A 113 8.29 8.41 -19.36
C TYR A 113 8.18 8.20 -20.88
N LYS A 114 9.24 8.55 -21.62
CA LYS A 114 9.31 8.41 -23.09
C LYS A 114 9.27 6.97 -23.60
N GLN A 115 9.37 5.97 -22.72
CA GLN A 115 9.24 4.56 -23.08
C GLN A 115 7.77 4.11 -23.17
N PHE A 116 6.85 4.88 -22.58
CA PHE A 116 5.42 4.65 -22.75
C PHE A 116 4.95 5.17 -24.10
N GLN A 117 4.13 4.38 -24.75
CA GLN A 117 3.53 4.73 -26.03
C GLN A 117 2.24 5.52 -25.80
N ARG A 118 1.80 6.29 -26.81
CA ARG A 118 0.55 7.08 -26.70
C ARG A 118 -0.64 6.25 -26.25
N GLN A 119 -0.75 5.02 -26.73
CA GLN A 119 -1.84 4.10 -26.43
C GLN A 119 -1.76 3.48 -25.03
N ASP A 120 -0.62 3.62 -24.33
CA ASP A 120 -0.44 3.18 -22.95
C ASP A 120 -0.99 4.22 -21.97
N LEU A 121 -1.17 5.47 -22.44
CA LEU A 121 -1.45 6.64 -21.60
C LEU A 121 -2.96 6.97 -21.63
N GLY A 122 -3.58 6.97 -20.45
CA GLY A 122 -4.95 7.39 -20.22
C GLY A 122 -5.10 8.88 -19.93
N LYS A 123 -6.08 9.24 -19.12
CA LYS A 123 -6.29 10.60 -18.61
C LYS A 123 -5.17 11.01 -17.66
N GLU A 124 -4.98 12.31 -17.51
CA GLU A 124 -4.13 12.89 -16.48
C GLU A 124 -4.83 12.81 -15.12
N LEU A 125 -4.07 12.61 -14.05
CA LEU A 125 -4.59 12.57 -12.70
C LEU A 125 -5.02 14.00 -12.29
N PRO A 126 -6.21 14.17 -11.68
CA PRO A 126 -6.74 15.51 -11.37
C PRO A 126 -5.82 16.36 -10.49
N ASP A 127 -5.20 15.73 -9.48
CA ASP A 127 -4.39 16.42 -8.46
C ASP A 127 -2.88 16.37 -8.73
N TRP A 128 -2.48 15.71 -9.84
CA TRP A 128 -1.07 15.49 -10.19
C TRP A 128 -0.78 15.89 -11.64
N PRO A 129 -0.63 17.19 -11.94
CA PRO A 129 -0.35 17.66 -13.29
C PRO A 129 0.91 17.03 -13.88
N GLY A 130 0.77 16.42 -15.06
CA GLY A 130 1.86 15.72 -15.75
C GLY A 130 1.96 14.23 -15.42
N GLU A 131 1.09 13.70 -14.58
CA GLU A 131 0.97 12.28 -14.30
C GLU A 131 -0.28 11.70 -14.99
N ARG A 132 -0.15 10.58 -15.68
CA ARG A 132 -1.22 9.99 -16.48
C ARG A 132 -1.39 8.52 -16.15
N TYR A 133 -2.64 8.05 -16.07
CA TYR A 133 -2.96 6.63 -15.91
C TYR A 133 -2.35 5.79 -17.00
N LEU A 134 -1.96 4.56 -16.68
CA LEU A 134 -1.43 3.55 -17.59
C LEU A 134 -2.44 2.43 -17.82
N ASP A 135 -2.55 1.96 -19.07
CA ASP A 135 -3.27 0.74 -19.35
C ASP A 135 -2.44 -0.48 -18.95
N ILE A 136 -2.64 -0.94 -17.73
CA ILE A 136 -1.89 -2.05 -17.11
C ILE A 136 -2.04 -3.40 -17.80
N ARG A 137 -2.99 -3.52 -18.75
CA ARG A 137 -3.20 -4.72 -19.57
C ARG A 137 -2.19 -4.85 -20.71
N ARG A 138 -1.45 -3.78 -21.00
CA ARG A 138 -0.55 -3.70 -22.14
C ARG A 138 0.85 -4.23 -21.80
N ASP A 139 1.38 -5.04 -22.72
CA ASP A 139 2.72 -5.63 -22.57
C ASP A 139 3.82 -4.57 -22.48
N ASN A 140 3.67 -3.43 -23.20
CA ASN A 140 4.66 -2.35 -23.11
C ASN A 140 4.71 -1.75 -21.71
N VAL A 141 3.54 -1.52 -21.07
CA VAL A 141 3.45 -1.03 -19.68
C VAL A 141 4.15 -2.01 -18.74
N LEU A 142 3.80 -3.29 -18.81
CA LEU A 142 4.44 -4.33 -17.99
C LEU A 142 5.97 -4.35 -18.21
N LYS A 143 6.43 -4.19 -19.44
CA LYS A 143 7.87 -4.16 -19.76
C LYS A 143 8.59 -2.97 -19.13
N VAL A 144 7.99 -1.77 -19.17
CA VAL A 144 8.59 -0.57 -18.56
C VAL A 144 8.60 -0.68 -17.04
N ILE A 145 7.49 -1.14 -16.45
CA ILE A 145 7.41 -1.29 -14.99
C ILE A 145 8.37 -2.38 -14.47
N LYS A 146 8.58 -3.47 -15.22
CA LYS A 146 9.63 -4.44 -14.86
C LYS A 146 11.04 -3.82 -14.82
N LYS A 147 11.34 -2.82 -15.68
CA LYS A 147 12.61 -2.09 -15.60
C LYS A 147 12.69 -1.21 -14.33
N ARG A 148 11.57 -0.66 -13.85
CA ARG A 148 11.52 0.01 -12.54
C ARG A 148 11.85 -0.98 -11.41
N ILE A 149 11.34 -2.21 -11.48
CA ILE A 149 11.70 -3.27 -10.52
C ILE A 149 13.19 -3.66 -10.63
N ASP A 150 13.73 -3.75 -11.85
CA ASP A 150 15.18 -3.97 -12.05
C ASP A 150 16.02 -2.87 -11.43
N LEU A 151 15.62 -1.60 -11.57
CA LEU A 151 16.29 -0.46 -10.95
C LEU A 151 16.22 -0.51 -9.42
N ALA A 152 15.08 -0.89 -8.84
CA ALA A 152 14.96 -1.09 -7.39
C ALA A 152 15.94 -2.17 -6.89
N ALA A 153 16.02 -3.31 -7.59
CA ALA A 153 16.95 -4.38 -7.27
C ALA A 153 18.42 -3.92 -7.40
N GLU A 154 18.76 -3.18 -8.45
CA GLU A 154 20.10 -2.62 -8.67
C GLU A 154 20.50 -1.65 -7.55
N LYS A 155 19.57 -0.85 -7.06
CA LYS A 155 19.79 0.06 -5.93
C LYS A 155 19.91 -0.66 -4.60
N GLY A 156 19.50 -1.94 -4.51
CA GLY A 156 19.58 -2.77 -3.32
C GLY A 156 18.39 -2.62 -2.38
N CYS A 157 17.22 -2.24 -2.91
CA CYS A 157 15.98 -2.20 -2.15
C CYS A 157 15.65 -3.57 -1.55
N ASP A 158 15.18 -3.61 -0.30
CA ASP A 158 14.73 -4.84 0.34
C ASP A 158 13.31 -5.21 -0.10
N SER A 159 12.52 -4.20 -0.49
CA SER A 159 11.12 -4.31 -0.88
C SER A 159 10.74 -3.27 -1.91
N ILE A 160 9.61 -3.47 -2.58
CA ILE A 160 8.98 -2.47 -3.43
C ILE A 160 7.56 -2.18 -2.98
N GLU A 161 7.13 -0.94 -3.22
CA GLU A 161 5.73 -0.52 -3.18
C GLU A 161 5.33 0.01 -4.55
N PRO A 162 4.62 -0.80 -5.36
CA PRO A 162 4.01 -0.36 -6.61
C PRO A 162 2.74 0.43 -6.33
N ASP A 163 2.78 1.74 -6.47
CA ASP A 163 1.65 2.64 -6.20
C ASP A 163 0.72 2.84 -7.41
N ASN A 164 -0.44 3.47 -7.15
CA ASN A 164 -1.50 3.83 -8.12
C ASN A 164 -2.15 2.62 -8.82
N VAL A 165 -1.97 1.42 -8.30
CA VAL A 165 -2.51 0.20 -8.90
C VAL A 165 -4.04 0.07 -8.75
N ASP A 166 -4.68 0.98 -8.03
CA ASP A 166 -6.14 1.16 -7.96
C ASP A 166 -6.74 1.86 -9.20
N VAL A 167 -6.02 1.87 -10.30
CA VAL A 167 -6.44 2.48 -11.58
C VAL A 167 -7.86 2.10 -12.01
N TYR A 168 -8.35 0.90 -11.64
CA TYR A 168 -9.70 0.42 -11.92
C TYR A 168 -10.80 1.22 -11.21
N SER A 169 -10.50 1.90 -10.13
CA SER A 169 -11.46 2.69 -9.35
C SER A 169 -11.52 4.17 -9.78
N ASN A 170 -10.70 4.56 -10.73
CA ASN A 170 -10.51 5.94 -11.18
C ASN A 170 -11.03 6.18 -12.60
N ASP A 171 -11.37 7.43 -12.94
CA ASP A 171 -11.72 7.84 -14.31
C ASP A 171 -10.43 7.93 -15.16
N ASN A 172 -9.92 6.76 -15.52
CA ASN A 172 -8.66 6.59 -16.24
C ASN A 172 -8.75 6.84 -17.75
N GLY A 173 -9.97 6.87 -18.33
CA GLY A 173 -10.23 7.14 -19.75
C GLY A 173 -10.03 5.98 -20.70
N PHE A 174 -9.77 4.75 -20.22
CA PHE A 174 -9.62 3.58 -21.08
C PHE A 174 -10.98 2.95 -21.46
N THR A 175 -11.05 2.42 -22.69
CA THR A 175 -12.18 1.65 -23.18
C THR A 175 -11.65 0.37 -23.81
N PRO A 176 -12.12 -0.83 -23.37
CA PRO A 176 -13.01 -1.05 -22.23
C PRO A 176 -12.38 -0.62 -20.91
N GLU A 177 -13.19 -0.38 -19.88
CA GLU A 177 -12.74 -0.03 -18.54
C GLU A 177 -11.78 -1.07 -17.96
N ILE A 178 -10.79 -0.60 -17.19
CA ILE A 178 -9.93 -1.48 -16.40
C ILE A 178 -10.74 -1.99 -15.21
N LYS A 179 -10.66 -3.29 -14.94
CA LYS A 179 -11.38 -3.96 -13.85
C LYS A 179 -10.45 -4.36 -12.71
N PRO A 180 -10.99 -4.61 -11.50
CA PRO A 180 -10.19 -5.16 -10.39
C PRO A 180 -9.39 -6.42 -10.79
N ASP A 181 -9.97 -7.33 -11.59
CA ASP A 181 -9.29 -8.54 -12.06
C ASP A 181 -8.08 -8.24 -12.97
N ASP A 182 -8.12 -7.16 -13.74
CA ASP A 182 -6.97 -6.72 -14.53
C ASP A 182 -5.80 -6.33 -13.62
N THR A 183 -6.11 -5.63 -12.52
CA THR A 183 -5.11 -5.26 -11.51
C THR A 183 -4.58 -6.49 -10.76
N VAL A 184 -5.44 -7.45 -10.41
CA VAL A 184 -5.02 -8.71 -9.80
C VAL A 184 -4.03 -9.44 -10.71
N ALA A 185 -4.37 -9.61 -11.99
CA ALA A 185 -3.49 -10.26 -12.98
C ALA A 185 -2.17 -9.50 -13.18
N TYR A 186 -2.21 -8.17 -13.13
CA TYR A 186 -1.04 -7.32 -13.26
C TYR A 186 -0.12 -7.45 -12.04
N LEU A 187 -0.66 -7.33 -10.82
CA LEU A 187 0.08 -7.47 -9.57
C LEU A 187 0.69 -8.86 -9.43
N HIS A 188 0.00 -9.91 -9.84
CA HIS A 188 0.55 -11.26 -9.87
C HIS A 188 1.87 -11.31 -10.66
N LYS A 189 1.90 -10.70 -11.86
CA LYS A 189 3.10 -10.64 -12.70
C LYS A 189 4.21 -9.78 -12.08
N LEU A 190 3.87 -8.65 -11.45
CA LEU A 190 4.85 -7.77 -10.81
C LEU A 190 5.46 -8.44 -9.58
N SER A 191 4.63 -9.06 -8.74
CA SER A 191 5.07 -9.73 -7.51
C SER A 191 5.97 -10.92 -7.81
N ALA A 192 5.61 -11.76 -8.76
CA ALA A 192 6.45 -12.87 -9.19
C ALA A 192 7.81 -12.35 -9.69
N TYR A 193 7.83 -11.25 -10.45
CA TYR A 193 9.06 -10.66 -10.96
C TYR A 193 9.92 -10.05 -9.85
N ALA A 194 9.34 -9.27 -8.94
CA ALA A 194 10.07 -8.67 -7.81
C ALA A 194 10.67 -9.74 -6.87
N ARG A 195 9.90 -10.79 -6.58
CA ARG A 195 10.38 -11.92 -5.80
C ARG A 195 11.53 -12.67 -6.47
N SER A 196 11.52 -12.78 -7.81
CA SER A 196 12.65 -13.35 -8.56
C SER A 196 13.94 -12.53 -8.44
N LYS A 197 13.82 -11.23 -8.08
CA LYS A 197 14.93 -10.32 -7.78
C LYS A 197 15.28 -10.27 -6.29
N GLY A 198 14.62 -11.04 -5.44
CA GLY A 198 14.91 -11.12 -4.00
C GLY A 198 14.25 -10.00 -3.18
N MET A 199 13.19 -9.37 -3.68
CA MET A 199 12.45 -8.30 -2.99
C MET A 199 11.05 -8.75 -2.58
N SER A 200 10.60 -8.32 -1.40
CA SER A 200 9.20 -8.40 -0.99
C SER A 200 8.37 -7.31 -1.67
N VAL A 201 7.05 -7.48 -1.64
CA VAL A 201 6.12 -6.60 -2.36
C VAL A 201 5.02 -6.11 -1.43
N GLY A 202 4.83 -4.80 -1.38
CA GLY A 202 3.69 -4.16 -0.75
C GLY A 202 2.53 -3.93 -1.72
N ILE A 203 1.36 -3.68 -1.16
CA ILE A 203 0.19 -3.19 -1.89
C ILE A 203 -0.24 -1.85 -1.30
N LYS A 204 -0.43 -0.85 -2.15
CA LYS A 204 -0.99 0.44 -1.74
C LYS A 204 -2.51 0.40 -1.85
N ASN A 205 -3.20 0.65 -0.72
CA ASN A 205 -4.66 0.73 -0.71
C ASN A 205 -5.37 -0.50 -1.30
N CYS A 206 -6.20 -0.38 -2.34
CA CYS A 206 -6.84 -1.48 -3.11
C CYS A 206 -7.60 -2.49 -2.25
N ILE A 207 -8.39 -2.02 -1.29
CA ILE A 207 -9.06 -2.87 -0.28
C ILE A 207 -9.97 -3.94 -0.88
N GLU A 208 -10.52 -3.71 -2.08
CA GLU A 208 -11.44 -4.61 -2.78
C GLU A 208 -10.76 -5.89 -3.28
N ILE A 209 -9.45 -5.83 -3.50
CA ILE A 209 -8.68 -6.96 -4.06
C ILE A 209 -7.69 -7.59 -3.06
N LEU A 210 -7.69 -7.17 -1.79
CA LEU A 210 -6.77 -7.70 -0.77
C LEU A 210 -6.85 -9.24 -0.64
N GLY A 211 -8.05 -9.80 -0.73
CA GLY A 211 -8.25 -11.25 -0.69
C GLY A 211 -7.60 -11.98 -1.87
N PRO A 212 -7.96 -11.63 -3.11
CA PRO A 212 -7.39 -12.21 -4.34
C PRO A 212 -5.87 -12.15 -4.42
N ILE A 213 -5.24 -11.05 -3.97
CA ILE A 213 -3.77 -10.84 -4.07
C ILE A 213 -3.02 -11.22 -2.78
N PHE A 214 -3.70 -11.78 -1.77
CA PHE A 214 -3.06 -12.03 -0.48
C PHE A 214 -1.74 -12.79 -0.60
N ASP A 215 -1.64 -13.79 -1.47
CA ASP A 215 -0.43 -14.58 -1.64
C ASP A 215 0.66 -13.86 -2.47
N ASP A 216 0.28 -12.85 -3.22
CA ASP A 216 1.18 -12.10 -4.09
C ASP A 216 1.94 -10.99 -3.37
N VAL A 217 1.41 -10.51 -2.25
CA VAL A 217 1.99 -9.38 -1.51
C VAL A 217 2.42 -9.81 -0.11
N ASP A 218 3.36 -9.09 0.48
CA ASP A 218 3.95 -9.43 1.77
C ASP A 218 3.55 -8.45 2.88
N PHE A 219 3.02 -7.28 2.52
CA PHE A 219 2.49 -6.25 3.42
C PHE A 219 1.51 -5.33 2.66
N ALA A 220 0.81 -4.49 3.40
CA ALA A 220 -0.02 -3.45 2.81
C ALA A 220 0.36 -2.07 3.38
N ILE A 221 0.18 -1.04 2.55
CA ILE A 221 0.24 0.35 2.94
C ILE A 221 -1.13 0.95 2.69
N SER A 222 -1.70 1.51 3.75
CA SER A 222 -3.01 2.16 3.73
C SER A 222 -2.83 3.65 3.95
N GLU A 223 -3.58 4.46 3.24
CA GLU A 223 -3.65 5.88 3.50
C GLU A 223 -5.04 6.27 3.93
N GLU A 224 -5.10 7.01 5.05
CA GLU A 224 -6.30 7.67 5.54
C GLU A 224 -7.47 6.72 5.84
N CYS A 225 -7.19 5.44 6.22
CA CYS A 225 -8.29 4.50 6.47
C CYS A 225 -9.20 4.94 7.62
N VAL A 226 -8.70 5.71 8.58
CA VAL A 226 -9.50 6.31 9.66
C VAL A 226 -10.41 7.41 9.11
N GLN A 227 -9.89 8.25 8.23
CA GLN A 227 -10.65 9.32 7.61
C GLN A 227 -11.74 8.78 6.70
N TYR A 228 -11.47 7.72 5.95
CA TYR A 228 -12.43 7.07 5.05
C TYR A 228 -13.28 5.99 5.73
N LEU A 229 -13.07 5.72 7.02
CA LEU A 229 -13.81 4.73 7.81
C LEU A 229 -13.75 3.31 7.22
N ASN A 230 -12.64 2.93 6.63
CA ASN A 230 -12.47 1.66 5.94
C ASN A 230 -11.33 0.76 6.49
N CYS A 231 -10.73 1.10 7.64
CA CYS A 231 -9.68 0.29 8.27
C CYS A 231 -10.09 -1.18 8.50
N THR A 232 -11.39 -1.44 8.72
CA THR A 232 -11.91 -2.80 8.92
C THR A 232 -11.70 -3.72 7.72
N ALA A 233 -11.49 -3.17 6.53
CA ALA A 233 -11.17 -3.96 5.34
C ALA A 233 -9.86 -4.74 5.47
N TYR A 234 -8.94 -4.27 6.32
CA TYR A 234 -7.65 -4.92 6.57
C TYR A 234 -7.70 -6.01 7.65
N ALA A 235 -8.84 -6.24 8.33
CA ALA A 235 -8.93 -7.20 9.43
C ALA A 235 -8.46 -8.61 9.03
N ASN A 236 -8.94 -9.13 7.90
CA ASN A 236 -8.51 -10.43 7.40
C ASN A 236 -7.05 -10.45 6.92
N PHE A 237 -6.55 -9.31 6.46
CA PHE A 237 -5.16 -9.21 6.01
C PHE A 237 -4.18 -9.31 7.18
N THR A 238 -4.50 -8.70 8.33
CA THR A 238 -3.67 -8.71 9.54
C THR A 238 -3.81 -9.97 10.39
N THR A 239 -4.91 -10.72 10.26
CA THR A 239 -5.19 -11.91 11.08
C THR A 239 -5.06 -13.23 10.34
N ALA A 240 -4.88 -13.23 9.05
CA ALA A 240 -4.90 -14.32 8.09
C ALA A 240 -6.31 -14.59 7.51
N PRO A 241 -6.45 -14.60 6.17
CA PRO A 241 -7.74 -14.74 5.51
C PRO A 241 -8.27 -16.19 5.51
N ARG A 242 -7.42 -17.18 5.79
CA ARG A 242 -7.76 -18.61 5.74
C ARG A 242 -6.85 -19.47 6.62
N PRO A 243 -7.30 -20.68 7.03
CA PRO A 243 -6.48 -21.60 7.81
C PRO A 243 -5.13 -21.91 7.14
N GLY A 244 -4.07 -21.97 7.94
CA GLY A 244 -2.72 -22.28 7.47
C GLY A 244 -1.95 -21.10 6.87
N THR A 245 -2.54 -19.91 6.86
CA THR A 245 -1.83 -18.66 6.52
C THR A 245 -1.55 -17.83 7.77
N GLU A 246 -0.58 -16.93 7.69
CA GLU A 246 -0.29 -15.94 8.73
C GLU A 246 -0.76 -14.57 8.27
N GLY A 247 -1.12 -13.72 9.22
CA GLY A 247 -1.43 -12.33 8.95
C GLY A 247 -0.20 -11.57 8.47
N LYS A 248 -0.43 -10.47 7.75
CA LYS A 248 0.61 -9.62 7.18
C LYS A 248 0.52 -8.21 7.75
N PRO A 249 1.64 -7.49 7.88
CA PRO A 249 1.64 -6.14 8.41
C PRO A 249 0.90 -5.17 7.49
N VAL A 250 0.19 -4.25 8.12
CA VAL A 250 -0.41 -3.08 7.47
C VAL A 250 0.23 -1.84 8.10
N PHE A 251 0.79 -1.00 7.26
CA PHE A 251 1.29 0.32 7.63
C PHE A 251 0.26 1.35 7.22
N GLU A 252 -0.29 2.04 8.19
CA GLU A 252 -1.30 3.07 7.99
C GLU A 252 -0.67 4.45 8.09
N VAL A 253 -0.98 5.32 7.14
CA VAL A 253 -0.51 6.70 7.10
C VAL A 253 -1.70 7.63 7.16
N GLU A 254 -1.80 8.37 8.25
CA GLU A 254 -2.78 9.43 8.43
C GLU A 254 -2.13 10.80 8.27
N TYR A 255 -2.86 11.78 7.75
CA TYR A 255 -2.28 13.08 7.45
C TYR A 255 -2.81 14.19 8.35
N VAL A 256 -1.90 15.09 8.71
CA VAL A 256 -2.21 16.30 9.47
C VAL A 256 -1.50 17.51 8.89
N ASN A 257 -2.07 18.69 9.13
CA ASN A 257 -1.30 19.92 9.08
C ASN A 257 -0.77 20.22 10.48
N TYR A 258 0.43 20.77 10.59
CA TYR A 258 0.98 21.15 11.88
C TYR A 258 1.70 22.49 11.84
N THR A 259 1.81 23.11 13.02
CA THR A 259 2.77 24.17 13.31
C THR A 259 3.57 23.76 14.53
N TYR A 260 4.86 24.06 14.53
CA TYR A 260 5.74 23.79 15.66
C TYR A 260 6.59 25.03 15.96
N THR A 261 6.45 25.55 17.18
CA THR A 261 7.16 26.74 17.66
C THR A 261 8.30 26.41 18.64
N GLY A 262 8.53 25.11 18.87
CA GLY A 262 9.65 24.62 19.68
C GLY A 262 10.96 24.50 18.91
N LYS A 263 11.92 23.85 19.54
CA LYS A 263 13.23 23.53 18.93
C LYS A 263 13.30 22.03 18.66
N TRP A 264 13.94 21.69 17.54
CA TRP A 264 14.38 20.33 17.26
C TRP A 264 15.77 20.12 17.88
N SER A 265 16.04 18.90 18.34
CA SER A 265 17.42 18.47 18.62
C SER A 265 18.20 18.30 17.31
N ASP A 266 19.52 18.20 17.43
CA ASP A 266 20.39 18.01 16.25
C ASP A 266 20.09 16.68 15.52
N ASP A 267 19.60 15.68 16.25
CA ASP A 267 19.18 14.38 15.69
C ASP A 267 17.68 14.32 15.28
N GLY A 268 16.98 15.46 15.28
CA GLY A 268 15.65 15.59 14.72
C GLY A 268 14.49 15.22 15.66
N VAL A 269 14.71 15.17 16.99
CA VAL A 269 13.64 14.96 17.97
C VAL A 269 13.05 16.29 18.42
N ALA A 270 11.74 16.40 18.51
CA ALA A 270 11.08 17.58 19.05
C ALA A 270 11.32 17.70 20.55
N LEU A 271 12.02 18.76 20.98
CA LEU A 271 12.40 18.95 22.39
C LEU A 271 11.22 19.33 23.30
N ASP A 272 10.17 19.88 22.73
CA ASP A 272 8.94 20.25 23.46
C ASP A 272 7.68 19.91 22.64
N PRO A 273 7.22 18.66 22.70
CA PRO A 273 6.02 18.23 21.95
C PRO A 273 4.76 19.05 22.28
N SER A 274 4.70 19.71 23.45
CA SER A 274 3.55 20.56 23.81
C SER A 274 3.38 21.79 22.94
N LYS A 275 4.43 22.16 22.18
CA LYS A 275 4.42 23.28 21.21
C LYS A 275 3.94 22.90 19.82
N PHE A 276 3.59 21.65 19.59
CA PHE A 276 2.87 21.27 18.38
C PHE A 276 1.41 21.72 18.43
N ARG A 277 0.93 22.15 17.28
CA ARG A 277 -0.49 22.36 16.99
C ARG A 277 -0.80 21.62 15.72
N THR A 278 -1.66 20.61 15.82
CA THR A 278 -2.09 19.80 14.68
C THR A 278 -3.56 20.01 14.39
N ASN A 279 -3.92 19.95 13.14
CA ASN A 279 -5.32 19.90 12.69
C ASN A 279 -5.46 19.00 11.46
N ASN A 280 -6.69 18.61 11.19
CA ASN A 280 -7.04 17.82 10.03
C ASN A 280 -8.41 18.28 9.53
N VAL A 281 -8.56 18.44 8.22
CA VAL A 281 -9.77 18.98 7.59
C VAL A 281 -10.97 18.05 7.74
N ASN A 282 -10.75 16.73 7.81
CA ASN A 282 -11.80 15.74 7.94
C ASN A 282 -12.29 15.57 9.41
N PHE A 283 -11.53 16.09 10.38
CA PHE A 283 -11.87 16.07 11.80
C PHE A 283 -11.83 17.49 12.39
N PRO A 284 -12.72 18.39 11.94
CA PRO A 284 -12.74 19.78 12.39
C PRO A 284 -13.00 19.85 13.90
N GLY A 285 -12.23 20.67 14.58
CA GLY A 285 -12.32 20.83 16.05
C GLY A 285 -11.54 19.82 16.87
N LEU A 286 -11.00 18.75 16.27
CA LEU A 286 -10.01 17.89 16.93
C LEU A 286 -8.61 18.47 16.73
N THR A 287 -7.83 18.53 17.78
CA THR A 287 -6.45 19.04 17.78
C THR A 287 -5.54 18.23 18.67
N ASN A 288 -4.24 18.24 18.37
CA ASN A 288 -3.20 17.66 19.21
C ASN A 288 -3.50 16.22 19.65
N GLU A 289 -3.54 15.96 20.96
CA GLU A 289 -3.73 14.61 21.50
C GLU A 289 -5.08 14.00 21.08
N LYS A 290 -6.16 14.76 21.09
CA LYS A 290 -7.48 14.23 20.67
C LYS A 290 -7.47 13.81 19.20
N LEU A 291 -6.84 14.60 18.33
CA LEU A 291 -6.70 14.27 16.93
C LEU A 291 -5.79 13.03 16.76
N ARG A 292 -4.62 13.01 17.41
CA ARG A 292 -3.71 11.86 17.40
C ARG A 292 -4.40 10.57 17.84
N ARG A 293 -5.12 10.59 18.97
CA ARG A 293 -5.87 9.42 19.46
C ARG A 293 -6.88 8.93 18.41
N LYS A 294 -7.61 9.87 17.78
CA LYS A 294 -8.58 9.54 16.71
C LYS A 294 -7.88 8.89 15.53
N LEU A 295 -6.82 9.50 15.00
CA LEU A 295 -6.09 8.99 13.83
C LEU A 295 -5.37 7.65 14.11
N CYS A 296 -5.01 7.39 15.35
CA CYS A 296 -4.41 6.13 15.76
C CYS A 296 -5.42 5.07 16.23
N ASN A 297 -6.72 5.30 16.07
CA ASN A 297 -7.78 4.40 16.54
C ASN A 297 -7.66 3.99 18.01
N LEU A 298 -7.06 4.85 18.87
CA LEU A 298 -6.85 4.55 20.30
C LEU A 298 -8.13 4.64 21.13
N ASP A 299 -9.21 5.12 20.55
CA ASP A 299 -10.53 5.18 21.19
C ASP A 299 -11.42 3.97 20.82
N GLU A 300 -10.94 3.07 19.96
CA GLU A 300 -11.65 1.85 19.61
C GLU A 300 -11.55 0.80 20.73
N PRO A 301 -12.59 -0.02 20.95
CA PRO A 301 -12.62 -1.02 21.99
C PRO A 301 -11.44 -1.99 21.94
N GLY A 302 -10.70 -2.11 23.04
CA GLY A 302 -9.54 -3.00 23.16
C GLY A 302 -8.26 -2.50 22.48
N ALA A 303 -8.29 -1.32 21.86
CA ALA A 303 -7.10 -0.72 21.27
C ALA A 303 -6.20 -0.08 22.33
N SER A 304 -4.89 -0.26 22.19
CA SER A 304 -3.86 0.42 22.95
C SER A 304 -2.59 0.58 22.10
N LEU A 305 -1.56 1.21 22.66
CA LEU A 305 -0.26 1.30 21.98
C LEU A 305 0.41 -0.08 21.81
N GLU A 306 0.19 -1.00 22.76
CA GLU A 306 0.73 -2.36 22.71
C GLU A 306 -0.13 -3.30 21.83
N THR A 307 -1.42 -3.01 21.75
CA THR A 307 -2.41 -3.76 20.96
C THR A 307 -3.13 -2.82 19.99
N PRO A 308 -2.47 -2.41 18.90
CA PRO A 308 -3.08 -1.50 17.92
C PRO A 308 -4.38 -2.09 17.34
N TYR A 309 -5.35 -1.21 17.08
CA TYR A 309 -6.62 -1.60 16.46
C TYR A 309 -6.37 -2.39 15.17
N LEU A 310 -6.99 -3.57 15.07
CA LEU A 310 -6.80 -4.52 13.97
C LEU A 310 -5.32 -4.89 13.70
N LYS A 311 -4.41 -4.70 14.64
CA LYS A 311 -2.95 -4.88 14.48
C LYS A 311 -2.34 -4.01 13.37
N ILE A 312 -2.95 -2.88 13.06
CA ILE A 312 -2.48 -1.91 12.07
C ILE A 312 -1.42 -1.01 12.71
N ASN A 313 -0.30 -0.82 12.04
CA ASN A 313 0.79 0.04 12.49
C ASN A 313 0.58 1.45 11.91
N THR A 314 0.00 2.35 12.70
CA THR A 314 -0.33 3.71 12.26
C THR A 314 0.79 4.69 12.57
N ILE A 315 1.10 5.53 11.60
CA ILE A 315 1.93 6.72 11.73
C ILE A 315 1.17 7.95 11.20
N ILE A 316 1.57 9.12 11.67
CA ILE A 316 0.97 10.38 11.25
C ILE A 316 2.03 11.22 10.54
N LYS A 317 1.71 11.68 9.36
CA LYS A 317 2.57 12.44 8.46
C LYS A 317 1.92 13.77 8.07
N THR A 318 2.64 14.55 7.29
CA THR A 318 2.07 15.59 6.45
C THR A 318 1.93 15.06 5.02
N LEU A 319 1.07 15.69 4.22
CA LEU A 319 0.94 15.38 2.78
C LEU A 319 2.24 15.61 1.99
N ALA A 320 3.17 16.41 2.55
CA ALA A 320 4.48 16.61 1.94
C ALA A 320 5.32 15.32 1.92
N LEU A 321 5.02 14.33 2.74
CA LEU A 321 5.79 13.08 2.88
C LEU A 321 7.30 13.32 2.99
N ASP A 322 7.64 14.38 3.74
CA ASP A 322 9.01 14.77 4.09
C ASP A 322 9.55 13.99 5.31
N GLY A 323 10.61 14.48 5.92
CA GLY A 323 11.19 13.86 7.11
C GLY A 323 10.32 13.85 8.38
N PHE A 324 9.23 14.64 8.46
CA PHE A 324 8.35 14.69 9.62
C PHE A 324 7.63 13.36 9.86
N ILE A 325 7.51 12.97 11.14
CA ILE A 325 6.67 11.84 11.58
C ILE A 325 6.19 12.08 13.02
N MET A 326 4.94 11.74 13.28
CA MET A 326 4.38 11.64 14.63
C MET A 326 3.89 10.21 14.85
N PHE A 327 4.30 9.64 15.97
CA PHE A 327 3.90 8.29 16.38
C PHE A 327 2.64 8.31 17.25
N CYS A 328 1.97 7.18 17.32
CA CYS A 328 0.76 7.04 18.13
C CYS A 328 1.02 7.22 19.65
N ASP A 329 2.23 7.02 20.12
CA ASP A 329 2.65 7.31 21.50
C ASP A 329 2.86 8.80 21.79
N GLY A 330 2.80 9.64 20.76
CA GLY A 330 2.96 11.10 20.85
C GLY A 330 4.39 11.59 20.63
N ARG A 331 5.37 10.70 20.40
CA ARG A 331 6.70 11.13 19.96
C ARG A 331 6.60 11.79 18.59
N VAL A 332 7.34 12.86 18.43
CA VAL A 332 7.45 13.58 17.16
C VAL A 332 8.93 13.70 16.80
N GLU A 333 9.25 13.19 15.64
CA GLU A 333 10.61 13.16 15.14
C GLU A 333 10.65 13.67 13.69
N ARG A 334 11.85 13.99 13.22
CA ARG A 334 12.09 14.44 11.86
C ARG A 334 13.40 13.85 11.35
N SER A 335 13.32 13.06 10.31
CA SER A 335 14.53 12.68 9.56
C SER A 335 15.13 13.91 8.90
N ARG A 336 16.45 14.07 9.01
CA ARG A 336 17.15 15.03 8.18
C ARG A 336 17.11 14.56 6.73
N THR A 337 16.88 15.49 5.83
CA THR A 337 16.82 15.22 4.40
C THR A 337 17.70 16.21 3.64
N LYS A 338 18.28 15.73 2.56
CA LYS A 338 18.90 16.55 1.52
C LYS A 338 17.87 16.87 0.45
N ASP A 339 18.04 18.01 -0.19
CA ASP A 339 17.17 18.40 -1.30
C ASP A 339 17.32 17.45 -2.49
N ILE A 340 16.24 17.29 -3.22
CA ILE A 340 16.25 16.59 -4.50
C ILE A 340 17.04 17.46 -5.50
N THR A 341 17.94 16.84 -6.26
CA THR A 341 18.84 17.54 -7.20
C THR A 341 18.06 18.54 -8.09
N PRO A 342 18.53 19.79 -8.24
CA PRO A 342 17.90 20.79 -9.10
C PRO A 342 17.70 20.28 -10.53
N GLY A 343 16.50 20.51 -11.08
CA GLY A 343 16.09 20.03 -12.41
C GLY A 343 15.02 18.96 -12.39
N ARG A 344 14.76 18.31 -11.24
CA ARG A 344 13.56 17.50 -11.01
C ARG A 344 12.48 18.39 -10.41
N ARG A 345 11.23 18.18 -10.82
CA ARG A 345 10.10 19.03 -10.37
C ARG A 345 10.06 19.07 -8.85
N ASP A 346 10.09 20.28 -8.32
CA ASP A 346 9.90 20.53 -6.89
C ASP A 346 8.44 20.27 -6.53
N LEU A 347 8.18 19.15 -5.87
CA LEU A 347 6.86 18.82 -5.33
C LEU A 347 6.56 19.56 -4.03
N THR A 348 7.53 20.31 -3.47
CA THR A 348 7.32 21.11 -2.25
C THR A 348 6.32 22.25 -2.46
N GLY A 349 6.07 22.65 -3.71
CA GLY A 349 5.00 23.61 -4.07
C GLY A 349 3.59 23.10 -3.81
N LEU A 350 3.38 21.80 -3.60
CA LEU A 350 2.08 21.22 -3.23
C LEU A 350 1.70 21.46 -1.76
N SER A 351 2.61 21.99 -0.93
CA SER A 351 2.36 22.30 0.48
C SER A 351 1.30 23.40 0.72
N GLY A 352 0.79 24.03 -0.32
CA GLY A 352 -0.24 25.08 -0.25
C GLY A 352 -1.62 24.69 -0.80
N ALA A 353 -1.73 23.58 -1.52
CA ALA A 353 -3.00 23.10 -2.04
C ALA A 353 -3.55 22.02 -1.10
N VAL A 354 -4.30 22.44 -0.10
CA VAL A 354 -5.19 21.55 0.68
C VAL A 354 -6.39 21.22 -0.23
N GLY A 355 -6.13 20.38 -1.24
CA GLY A 355 -7.18 19.63 -1.91
C GLY A 355 -7.41 18.33 -1.14
N PRO A 356 -8.61 17.73 -1.22
CA PRO A 356 -8.82 16.41 -0.67
C PRO A 356 -7.74 15.48 -1.29
N ALA A 357 -6.94 14.88 -0.45
CA ALA A 357 -5.94 13.94 -0.89
C ALA A 357 -6.66 12.89 -1.73
N PHE A 358 -6.20 12.78 -3.00
CA PHE A 358 -6.62 11.72 -3.92
C PHE A 358 -8.14 11.69 -4.18
N GLY A 359 -8.59 12.09 -5.34
CA GLY A 359 -9.98 12.17 -5.83
C GLY A 359 -10.89 10.97 -5.55
N ARG A 360 -10.79 10.36 -4.37
CA ARG A 360 -11.66 9.31 -3.87
C ARG A 360 -12.92 9.95 -3.32
N LYS A 361 -14.03 9.67 -3.97
CA LYS A 361 -15.33 9.92 -3.38
C LYS A 361 -15.37 9.23 -2.02
N PRO A 362 -15.80 9.93 -0.95
CA PRO A 362 -15.94 9.29 0.36
C PRO A 362 -16.83 8.04 0.23
N ALA A 363 -16.49 6.97 0.98
CA ALA A 363 -17.18 5.68 0.94
C ALA A 363 -18.72 5.80 1.04
N ARG A 364 -19.24 6.87 1.66
CA ARG A 364 -20.67 7.20 1.69
C ARG A 364 -21.27 7.50 0.31
N GLU A 365 -20.50 7.98 -0.65
CA GLU A 365 -21.01 8.28 -1.99
C GLU A 365 -21.00 7.03 -2.88
N ILE A 366 -20.04 6.13 -2.67
CA ILE A 366 -19.96 4.85 -3.37
C ILE A 366 -21.10 3.90 -2.92
N LEU A 367 -21.43 3.90 -1.62
CA LEU A 367 -22.53 3.08 -1.07
C LEU A 367 -23.92 3.59 -1.49
N ARG A 368 -24.10 4.90 -1.76
CA ARG A 368 -25.38 5.44 -2.24
C ARG A 368 -25.70 5.13 -3.71
N THR A 369 -24.68 4.85 -4.51
CA THR A 369 -24.86 4.55 -5.94
C THR A 369 -25.06 3.08 -6.25
N LYS A 370 -24.92 2.17 -5.27
CA LYS A 370 -25.01 0.71 -5.44
C LYS A 370 -26.19 0.03 -4.73
N MET A 371 -27.15 0.78 -4.16
CA MET A 371 -28.39 0.16 -3.69
C MET A 371 -29.48 0.38 -4.76
N PRO A 372 -29.98 -0.70 -5.39
CA PRO A 372 -31.23 -0.62 -6.15
C PRO A 372 -32.39 -0.41 -5.17
N HIS A 373 -33.31 0.44 -5.54
CA HIS A 373 -34.59 0.68 -4.85
C HIS A 373 -35.46 -0.57 -4.90
#